data_810985178bd3af487c722bba4b44304f
#
_entry.id   810985178bd3af487c722bba4b44304f
#
_cell.length_a   1.000
_cell.length_b   1.000
_cell.length_c   1.000
_cell.angle_alpha   90.00
_cell.angle_beta   90.00
_cell.angle_gamma   90.00
#
_symmetry.space_group_name_H-M   'P 1'
#
loop_
_entity.id
_entity.type
_entity.pdbx_description
1 polymer ?
#
loop_
_entity_poly.entity_id
_entity_poly.type
_entity_poly.pdbx_seq_one_letter_code
_entity_poly.pdbx_strand_id
1 'polypeptide(L)'
;MPRNIFIVGPQCAGKTTLIQALEQLFPLPGVADEPVMVINEVVRDVMSANGFSSHDIGSDKWDQLQALTLEAQCHAEEALNGRWFVSDRSGIDPIIYAQLGRQSKQKLLDTKHWKASRQRMQDGLVIMCEAGNLSWLSSDAVRLNYTDSVEWEALNKHFIKLLEQEHIRFVVLQKDVVCMKERLDFVVAKLIAYERL
;
A
#
# COMPACT_ATOMS: atom_id res chain seq x y z
N MET A 1 -3.25 20.61 3.77
CA MET A 1 -2.51 19.47 4.32
C MET A 1 -2.95 18.20 3.63
N PRO A 2 -2.05 17.33 3.14
CA PRO A 2 -2.46 15.99 2.75
C PRO A 2 -2.92 15.29 4.02
N ARG A 3 -4.20 14.94 4.04
CA ARG A 3 -4.78 14.31 5.23
C ARG A 3 -4.53 12.81 5.29
N ASN A 4 -3.90 12.22 4.26
CA ASN A 4 -3.73 10.77 4.16
C ASN A 4 -2.36 10.44 3.62
N ILE A 5 -1.72 9.44 4.22
CA ILE A 5 -0.48 8.85 3.72
C ILE A 5 -0.75 7.39 3.33
N PHE A 6 -0.42 7.04 2.11
CA PHE A 6 -0.54 5.67 1.61
C PHE A 6 0.86 5.07 1.42
N ILE A 7 1.16 4.03 2.17
CA ILE A 7 2.42 3.29 2.05
C ILE A 7 2.17 2.06 1.21
N VAL A 8 2.56 2.12 -0.06
CA VAL A 8 2.28 1.08 -1.05
C VAL A 8 3.56 0.38 -1.54
N GLY A 9 3.41 -0.69 -2.29
CA GLY A 9 4.54 -1.42 -2.87
C GLY A 9 4.52 -2.90 -2.56
N PRO A 10 5.45 -3.69 -3.15
CA PRO A 10 5.50 -5.13 -2.98
C PRO A 10 5.57 -5.58 -1.52
N GLN A 11 5.17 -6.81 -1.26
CA GLN A 11 5.37 -7.39 0.08
C GLN A 11 6.86 -7.39 0.46
N CYS A 12 7.17 -7.49 1.75
CA CYS A 12 8.53 -7.48 2.28
C CYS A 12 9.37 -6.22 1.94
N ALA A 13 8.75 -5.11 1.56
CA ALA A 13 9.42 -3.82 1.34
C ALA A 13 9.52 -2.94 2.60
N GLY A 14 9.27 -3.52 3.79
CA GLY A 14 9.37 -2.83 5.08
C GLY A 14 8.26 -1.81 5.37
N LYS A 15 7.08 -1.94 4.72
CA LYS A 15 5.93 -1.03 4.88
C LYS A 15 5.38 -1.00 6.29
N THR A 16 4.96 -2.16 6.80
CA THR A 16 4.35 -2.28 8.15
C THR A 16 5.29 -1.76 9.24
N THR A 17 6.59 -2.07 9.16
CA THR A 17 7.58 -1.58 10.13
C THR A 17 7.73 -0.06 10.05
N LEU A 18 7.69 0.51 8.85
CA LEU A 18 7.71 1.97 8.66
C LEU A 18 6.45 2.62 9.26
N ILE A 19 5.28 2.03 9.05
CA ILE A 19 4.01 2.54 9.57
C ILE A 19 3.98 2.50 11.10
N GLN A 20 4.45 1.42 11.72
CA GLN A 20 4.58 1.33 13.17
C GLN A 20 5.52 2.41 13.74
N ALA A 21 6.59 2.71 13.03
CA ALA A 21 7.50 3.77 13.42
C ALA A 21 6.89 5.18 13.22
N LEU A 22 6.09 5.38 12.16
CA LEU A 22 5.33 6.62 11.96
C LEU A 22 4.26 6.81 13.03
N GLU A 23 3.53 5.78 13.41
CA GLU A 23 2.53 5.82 14.47
C GLU A 23 3.14 6.25 15.81
N GLN A 24 4.36 5.80 16.10
CA GLN A 24 5.09 6.22 17.30
C GLN A 24 5.66 7.65 17.22
N LEU A 25 5.90 8.12 16.00
CA LEU A 25 6.46 9.47 15.77
C LEU A 25 5.38 10.55 15.91
N PHE A 26 4.13 10.25 15.53
CA PHE A 26 3.04 11.22 15.56
C PHE A 26 2.28 11.21 16.90
N PRO A 27 1.82 12.36 17.44
CA PRO A 27 1.84 13.68 16.82
C PRO A 27 3.25 14.30 16.73
N LEU A 28 3.53 14.97 15.64
CA LEU A 28 4.78 15.69 15.41
C LEU A 28 4.48 17.18 15.24
N PRO A 29 4.79 18.03 16.25
CA PRO A 29 4.44 19.44 16.24
C PRO A 29 4.92 20.16 14.97
N GLY A 30 4.05 20.96 14.37
CA GLY A 30 4.33 21.67 13.13
C GLY A 30 4.27 20.82 11.85
N VAL A 31 4.00 19.52 11.99
CA VAL A 31 3.78 18.59 10.85
C VAL A 31 2.40 17.94 10.97
N ALA A 32 2.09 17.43 12.15
CA ALA A 32 0.79 16.84 12.46
C ALA A 32 0.55 16.93 13.97
N ASP A 33 -0.29 17.85 14.37
CA ASP A 33 -0.55 18.16 15.79
C ASP A 33 -1.51 17.15 16.44
N GLU A 34 -2.18 16.30 15.64
CA GLU A 34 -3.09 15.26 16.11
C GLU A 34 -2.48 13.86 15.91
N PRO A 35 -2.88 12.87 16.75
CA PRO A 35 -2.53 11.47 16.52
C PRO A 35 -3.03 11.00 15.17
N VAL A 36 -2.18 10.25 14.46
CA VAL A 36 -2.56 9.64 13.20
C VAL A 36 -3.38 8.37 13.43
N MET A 37 -4.40 8.16 12.60
CA MET A 37 -5.09 6.87 12.55
C MET A 37 -4.33 5.93 11.62
N VAL A 38 -4.27 4.64 11.97
CA VAL A 38 -3.62 3.63 11.15
C VAL A 38 -4.67 2.70 10.54
N ILE A 39 -4.62 2.54 9.22
CA ILE A 39 -5.32 1.47 8.51
C ILE A 39 -4.32 0.33 8.34
N ASN A 40 -4.54 -0.78 9.04
CA ASN A 40 -3.71 -1.97 8.93
C ASN A 40 -3.93 -2.70 7.60
N GLU A 41 -3.06 -3.66 7.29
CA GLU A 41 -3.10 -4.47 6.06
C GLU A 41 -4.40 -5.30 5.97
N VAL A 42 -5.45 -4.73 5.39
CA VAL A 42 -6.83 -5.31 5.35
C VAL A 42 -6.90 -6.67 4.65
N VAL A 43 -5.98 -6.97 3.74
CA VAL A 43 -5.96 -8.27 3.04
C VAL A 43 -5.86 -9.45 4.00
N ARG A 44 -5.21 -9.29 5.15
CA ARG A 44 -5.08 -10.36 6.15
C ARG A 44 -6.42 -10.72 6.78
N ASP A 45 -7.23 -9.72 7.09
CA ASP A 45 -8.56 -9.91 7.64
C ASP A 45 -9.50 -10.54 6.60
N VAL A 46 -9.43 -10.08 5.34
CA VAL A 46 -10.20 -10.65 4.23
C VAL A 46 -9.82 -12.12 4.01
N MET A 47 -8.53 -12.44 4.01
CA MET A 47 -8.06 -13.84 3.86
C MET A 47 -8.55 -14.71 5.00
N SER A 48 -8.40 -14.24 6.23
CA SER A 48 -8.83 -14.98 7.43
C SER A 48 -10.34 -15.23 7.44
N ALA A 49 -11.13 -14.21 7.12
CA ALA A 49 -12.61 -14.30 7.15
C ALA A 49 -13.18 -15.22 6.07
N ASN A 50 -12.48 -15.39 4.94
CA ASN A 50 -12.98 -16.15 3.78
C ASN A 50 -12.22 -17.46 3.51
N GLY A 51 -11.21 -17.78 4.32
CA GLY A 51 -10.40 -18.99 4.13
C GLY A 51 -9.55 -18.95 2.86
N PHE A 52 -9.10 -17.76 2.44
CA PHE A 52 -8.18 -17.58 1.33
C PHE A 52 -6.72 -17.73 1.78
N SER A 53 -5.86 -18.07 0.84
CA SER A 53 -4.42 -18.22 1.08
C SER A 53 -3.60 -17.79 -0.14
N SER A 54 -2.29 -17.67 0.04
CA SER A 54 -1.37 -17.42 -1.08
C SER A 54 -1.34 -18.57 -2.12
N HIS A 55 -1.83 -19.76 -1.77
CA HIS A 55 -1.94 -20.91 -2.68
C HIS A 55 -3.10 -20.78 -3.68
N ASP A 56 -4.01 -19.83 -3.48
CA ASP A 56 -5.15 -19.60 -4.37
C ASP A 56 -4.78 -18.81 -5.65
N ILE A 57 -3.50 -18.43 -5.83
CA ILE A 57 -3.02 -17.73 -7.03
C ILE A 57 -3.45 -18.48 -8.29
N GLY A 58 -3.88 -17.71 -9.30
CA GLY A 58 -4.33 -18.27 -10.59
C GLY A 58 -5.67 -18.97 -10.52
N SER A 59 -6.45 -18.82 -9.44
CA SER A 59 -7.78 -19.36 -9.28
C SER A 59 -8.85 -18.26 -9.19
N ASP A 60 -10.12 -18.65 -9.27
CA ASP A 60 -11.25 -17.74 -9.07
C ASP A 60 -11.31 -17.19 -7.63
N LYS A 61 -10.80 -17.96 -6.65
CA LYS A 61 -10.65 -17.49 -5.27
C LYS A 61 -9.67 -16.33 -5.15
N TRP A 62 -8.58 -16.38 -5.91
CA TRP A 62 -7.62 -15.27 -5.96
C TRP A 62 -8.26 -14.01 -6.49
N ASP A 63 -9.02 -14.12 -7.57
CA ASP A 63 -9.75 -12.98 -8.15
C ASP A 63 -10.78 -12.40 -7.17
N GLN A 64 -11.48 -13.28 -6.45
CA GLN A 64 -12.44 -12.89 -5.41
C GLN A 64 -11.72 -12.20 -4.24
N LEU A 65 -10.57 -12.72 -3.80
CA LEU A 65 -9.75 -12.09 -2.76
C LEU A 65 -9.40 -10.65 -3.12
N GLN A 66 -8.93 -10.40 -4.36
CA GLN A 66 -8.55 -9.05 -4.77
C GLN A 66 -9.75 -8.10 -4.80
N ALA A 67 -10.91 -8.57 -5.25
CA ALA A 67 -12.12 -7.77 -5.27
C ALA A 67 -12.59 -7.39 -3.85
N LEU A 68 -12.64 -8.36 -2.94
CA LEU A 68 -13.01 -8.13 -1.55
C LEU A 68 -11.99 -7.26 -0.80
N THR A 69 -10.69 -7.41 -1.12
CA THR A 69 -9.64 -6.56 -0.54
C THR A 69 -9.79 -5.10 -0.97
N LEU A 70 -10.08 -4.85 -2.25
CA LEU A 70 -10.34 -3.50 -2.75
C LEU A 70 -11.56 -2.86 -2.06
N GLU A 71 -12.63 -3.61 -1.90
CA GLU A 71 -13.83 -3.15 -1.21
C GLU A 71 -13.55 -2.84 0.27
N ALA A 72 -12.89 -3.77 0.99
CA ALA A 72 -12.54 -3.60 2.40
C ALA A 72 -11.61 -2.39 2.62
N GLN A 73 -10.61 -2.21 1.75
CA GLN A 73 -9.71 -1.06 1.79
C GLN A 73 -10.47 0.25 1.60
N CYS A 74 -11.35 0.32 0.60
CA CYS A 74 -12.16 1.49 0.34
C CYS A 74 -13.05 1.84 1.55
N HIS A 75 -13.69 0.86 2.18
CA HIS A 75 -14.53 1.07 3.36
C HIS A 75 -13.70 1.50 4.59
N ALA A 76 -12.51 0.93 4.80
CA ALA A 76 -11.64 1.35 5.90
C ALA A 76 -11.21 2.82 5.74
N GLU A 77 -10.89 3.25 4.53
CA GLU A 77 -10.57 4.64 4.21
C GLU A 77 -11.79 5.57 4.38
N GLU A 78 -12.98 5.13 3.97
CA GLU A 78 -14.24 5.89 4.12
C GLU A 78 -14.65 6.08 5.59
N ALA A 79 -14.44 5.06 6.42
CA ALA A 79 -14.74 5.12 7.84
C ALA A 79 -13.92 6.20 8.59
N LEU A 80 -12.76 6.58 8.03
CA LEU A 80 -11.89 7.64 8.56
C LEU A 80 -12.05 8.98 7.85
N ASN A 81 -13.12 9.16 7.07
CA ASN A 81 -13.35 10.39 6.32
C ASN A 81 -13.29 11.63 7.23
N GLY A 82 -12.49 12.61 6.83
CA GLY A 82 -12.23 13.82 7.62
C GLY A 82 -11.20 13.66 8.74
N ARG A 83 -10.68 12.46 8.99
CA ARG A 83 -9.58 12.20 9.93
C ARG A 83 -8.30 11.91 9.14
N TRP A 84 -7.17 12.27 9.71
CA TRP A 84 -5.86 11.99 9.14
C TRP A 84 -5.44 10.55 9.41
N PHE A 85 -4.97 9.85 8.38
CA PHE A 85 -4.55 8.46 8.52
C PHE A 85 -3.29 8.12 7.72
N VAL A 86 -2.61 7.07 8.18
CA VAL A 86 -1.57 6.33 7.44
C VAL A 86 -2.11 4.95 7.13
N SER A 87 -2.06 4.55 5.86
CA SER A 87 -2.56 3.24 5.41
C SER A 87 -1.43 2.30 5.04
N ASP A 88 -1.46 1.08 5.63
CA ASP A 88 -0.65 -0.06 5.17
C ASP A 88 -1.31 -0.66 3.94
N ARG A 89 -0.81 -0.32 2.77
CA ARG A 89 -1.37 -0.55 1.45
C ARG A 89 -2.46 0.46 1.06
N SER A 90 -3.07 0.22 -0.10
CA SER A 90 -4.17 1.02 -0.64
C SER A 90 -4.95 0.22 -1.68
N GLY A 91 -5.93 0.86 -2.33
CA GLY A 91 -6.69 0.22 -3.43
C GLY A 91 -5.85 -0.19 -4.64
N ILE A 92 -4.61 0.32 -4.80
CA ILE A 92 -3.73 -0.08 -5.90
C ILE A 92 -3.17 -1.50 -5.72
N ASP A 93 -2.92 -1.91 -4.48
CA ASP A 93 -2.33 -3.22 -4.18
C ASP A 93 -3.16 -4.38 -4.74
N PRO A 94 -4.47 -4.52 -4.44
CA PRO A 94 -5.28 -5.60 -5.01
C PRO A 94 -5.35 -5.57 -6.54
N ILE A 95 -5.27 -4.39 -7.17
CA ILE A 95 -5.25 -4.29 -8.64
C ILE A 95 -3.94 -4.83 -9.23
N ILE A 96 -2.81 -4.57 -8.57
CA ILE A 96 -1.52 -5.13 -8.97
C ILE A 96 -1.53 -6.65 -8.79
N TYR A 97 -1.98 -7.14 -7.63
CA TYR A 97 -2.01 -8.57 -7.35
C TYR A 97 -3.06 -9.33 -8.18
N ALA A 98 -4.12 -8.67 -8.66
CA ALA A 98 -5.08 -9.26 -9.59
C ALA A 98 -4.43 -9.70 -10.93
N GLN A 99 -3.30 -9.10 -11.32
CA GLN A 99 -2.57 -9.52 -12.52
C GLN A 99 -2.00 -10.94 -12.41
N LEU A 100 -1.90 -11.48 -11.20
CA LEU A 100 -1.51 -12.87 -10.94
C LEU A 100 -2.69 -13.84 -10.97
N GLY A 101 -3.91 -13.33 -11.13
CA GLY A 101 -5.16 -14.09 -11.24
C GLY A 101 -5.54 -14.39 -12.68
N ARG A 102 -6.79 -14.80 -12.85
CA ARG A 102 -7.40 -15.13 -14.15
C ARG A 102 -8.18 -13.98 -14.75
N GLN A 103 -8.68 -13.08 -13.93
CA GLN A 103 -9.50 -11.98 -14.39
C GLN A 103 -8.65 -10.78 -14.80
N SER A 104 -9.18 -10.01 -15.73
CA SER A 104 -8.56 -8.74 -16.09
C SER A 104 -8.65 -7.75 -14.93
N LYS A 105 -7.54 -7.10 -14.62
CA LYS A 105 -7.51 -5.96 -13.67
C LYS A 105 -8.49 -4.85 -14.03
N GLN A 106 -8.93 -4.78 -15.31
CA GLN A 106 -9.88 -3.77 -15.78
C GLN A 106 -11.19 -3.83 -15.00
N LYS A 107 -11.66 -5.04 -14.64
CA LYS A 107 -12.87 -5.19 -13.82
C LYS A 107 -12.78 -4.45 -12.48
N LEU A 108 -11.60 -4.47 -11.84
CA LEU A 108 -11.37 -3.74 -10.59
C LEU A 108 -11.26 -2.24 -10.82
N LEU A 109 -10.60 -1.83 -11.91
CA LEU A 109 -10.46 -0.41 -12.29
C LEU A 109 -11.81 0.26 -12.60
N ASP A 110 -12.79 -0.50 -13.05
CA ASP A 110 -14.13 0.03 -13.36
C ASP A 110 -15.03 0.20 -12.13
N THR A 111 -14.62 -0.36 -10.98
CA THR A 111 -15.45 -0.34 -9.75
C THR A 111 -15.53 1.06 -9.14
N LYS A 112 -16.64 1.30 -8.41
CA LYS A 112 -16.78 2.50 -7.58
C LYS A 112 -15.73 2.57 -6.46
N HIS A 113 -15.33 1.41 -5.91
CA HIS A 113 -14.38 1.32 -4.82
C HIS A 113 -12.99 1.79 -5.27
N TRP A 114 -12.53 1.35 -6.47
CA TRP A 114 -11.30 1.88 -7.03
C TRP A 114 -11.36 3.39 -7.29
N LYS A 115 -12.42 3.87 -7.93
CA LYS A 115 -12.57 5.29 -8.24
C LYS A 115 -12.50 6.17 -7.00
N ALA A 116 -13.13 5.73 -5.90
CA ALA A 116 -13.09 6.45 -4.63
C ALA A 116 -11.69 6.38 -3.96
N SER A 117 -11.06 5.19 -3.91
CA SER A 117 -9.71 5.04 -3.37
C SER A 117 -8.68 5.81 -4.20
N ARG A 118 -8.76 5.75 -5.53
CA ARG A 118 -7.90 6.53 -6.43
C ARG A 118 -7.97 8.02 -6.15
N GLN A 119 -9.17 8.58 -5.98
CA GLN A 119 -9.33 10.00 -5.67
C GLN A 119 -8.64 10.36 -4.35
N ARG A 120 -8.82 9.55 -3.31
CA ARG A 120 -8.14 9.77 -2.02
C ARG A 120 -6.62 9.69 -2.13
N MET A 121 -6.11 8.76 -2.97
CA MET A 121 -4.67 8.66 -3.25
C MET A 121 -4.14 9.88 -4.02
N GLN A 122 -4.93 10.42 -4.97
CA GLN A 122 -4.57 11.65 -5.72
C GLN A 122 -4.50 12.87 -4.81
N ASP A 123 -5.35 12.91 -3.77
CA ASP A 123 -5.42 13.99 -2.78
C ASP A 123 -4.45 13.79 -1.61
N GLY A 124 -3.80 12.63 -1.51
CA GLY A 124 -2.91 12.22 -0.43
C GLY A 124 -1.43 12.13 -0.83
N LEU A 125 -0.59 11.84 0.15
CA LEU A 125 0.83 11.50 -0.06
C LEU A 125 0.97 10.00 -0.29
N VAL A 126 1.38 9.59 -1.48
CA VAL A 126 1.66 8.18 -1.80
C VAL A 126 3.16 7.93 -1.76
N ILE A 127 3.59 6.99 -0.92
CA ILE A 127 4.98 6.54 -0.79
C ILE A 127 5.05 5.09 -1.26
N MET A 128 5.74 4.89 -2.36
CA MET A 128 6.01 3.56 -2.91
C MET A 128 7.31 3.04 -2.32
N CYS A 129 7.21 2.03 -1.45
CA CYS A 129 8.36 1.34 -0.89
C CYS A 129 8.89 0.32 -1.90
N GLU A 130 10.11 0.52 -2.36
CA GLU A 130 10.75 -0.35 -3.34
C GLU A 130 11.17 -1.68 -2.70
N ALA A 131 10.83 -2.79 -3.37
CA ALA A 131 11.33 -4.12 -3.03
C ALA A 131 12.75 -4.34 -3.58
N GLY A 132 13.52 -5.23 -2.95
CA GLY A 132 14.85 -5.59 -3.43
C GLY A 132 15.88 -5.80 -2.31
N ASN A 133 15.53 -5.52 -1.04
CA ASN A 133 16.38 -5.90 0.08
C ASN A 133 16.11 -7.35 0.49
N LEU A 134 16.96 -8.26 0.05
CA LEU A 134 16.81 -9.71 0.27
C LEU A 134 16.77 -10.09 1.76
N SER A 135 17.41 -9.31 2.65
CA SER A 135 17.37 -9.58 4.09
C SER A 135 15.97 -9.40 4.71
N TRP A 136 15.05 -8.74 3.98
CA TRP A 136 13.66 -8.54 4.43
C TRP A 136 12.70 -9.56 3.83
N LEU A 137 13.16 -10.35 2.87
CA LEU A 137 12.31 -11.34 2.23
C LEU A 137 11.99 -12.46 3.23
N SER A 138 10.73 -12.57 3.59
CA SER A 138 10.21 -13.60 4.48
C SER A 138 8.94 -14.20 3.88
N SER A 139 8.71 -15.48 4.13
CA SER A 139 7.51 -16.19 3.72
C SER A 139 6.62 -16.48 4.93
N ASP A 140 5.32 -16.32 4.75
CA ASP A 140 4.28 -16.79 5.66
C ASP A 140 3.08 -17.29 4.84
N ALA A 141 2.03 -17.79 5.50
CA ALA A 141 0.84 -18.33 4.82
C ALA A 141 0.07 -17.28 3.98
N VAL A 142 0.34 -16.00 4.18
CA VAL A 142 -0.31 -14.87 3.50
C VAL A 142 0.53 -14.35 2.35
N ARG A 143 1.86 -14.41 2.49
CA ARG A 143 2.80 -13.85 1.52
C ARG A 143 3.07 -14.82 0.38
N LEU A 144 3.26 -14.25 -0.80
CA LEU A 144 3.74 -15.00 -1.96
C LEU A 144 5.16 -15.48 -1.74
N ASN A 145 5.43 -16.73 -2.04
CA ASN A 145 6.77 -17.26 -2.06
C ASN A 145 7.41 -16.96 -3.41
N TYR A 146 8.30 -15.99 -3.44
CA TYR A 146 9.12 -15.75 -4.63
C TYR A 146 10.29 -16.71 -4.66
N THR A 147 10.46 -17.37 -5.80
CA THR A 147 11.58 -18.31 -6.03
C THR A 147 12.87 -17.56 -6.32
N ASP A 148 12.78 -16.33 -6.81
CA ASP A 148 13.91 -15.43 -7.02
C ASP A 148 13.56 -13.96 -6.74
N SER A 149 14.60 -13.13 -6.63
CA SER A 149 14.45 -11.70 -6.39
C SER A 149 13.95 -10.94 -7.63
N VAL A 150 14.14 -11.49 -8.82
CA VAL A 150 13.82 -10.83 -10.09
C VAL A 150 12.31 -10.67 -10.23
N GLU A 151 11.54 -11.73 -9.97
CA GLU A 151 10.08 -11.68 -10.00
C GLU A 151 9.53 -10.72 -8.93
N TRP A 152 10.11 -10.76 -7.72
CA TRP A 152 9.73 -9.87 -6.65
C TRP A 152 10.03 -8.40 -6.97
N GLU A 153 11.23 -8.12 -7.47
CA GLU A 153 11.62 -6.76 -7.88
C GLU A 153 10.83 -6.27 -9.10
N ALA A 154 10.39 -7.18 -9.97
CA ALA A 154 9.57 -6.82 -11.13
C ALA A 154 8.23 -6.16 -10.73
N LEU A 155 7.71 -6.46 -9.54
CA LEU A 155 6.50 -5.80 -9.02
C LEU A 155 6.69 -4.29 -8.85
N ASN A 156 7.90 -3.82 -8.56
CA ASN A 156 8.17 -2.36 -8.49
C ASN A 156 7.72 -1.65 -9.77
N LYS A 157 8.04 -2.24 -10.93
CA LYS A 157 7.65 -1.68 -12.24
C LYS A 157 6.14 -1.68 -12.44
N HIS A 158 5.44 -2.71 -11.92
CA HIS A 158 3.99 -2.79 -12.03
C HIS A 158 3.31 -1.71 -11.17
N PHE A 159 3.81 -1.49 -9.94
CA PHE A 159 3.32 -0.40 -9.07
C PHE A 159 3.54 0.97 -9.72
N ILE A 160 4.77 1.28 -10.13
CA ILE A 160 5.12 2.55 -10.76
C ILE A 160 4.25 2.80 -12.00
N LYS A 161 4.18 1.81 -12.91
CA LYS A 161 3.39 1.93 -14.14
C LYS A 161 1.91 2.21 -13.86
N LEU A 162 1.30 1.54 -12.89
CA LEU A 162 -0.11 1.74 -12.58
C LEU A 162 -0.35 3.09 -11.90
N LEU A 163 0.52 3.52 -10.99
CA LEU A 163 0.46 4.84 -10.37
C LEU A 163 0.51 5.97 -11.43
N GLU A 164 1.41 5.84 -12.41
CA GLU A 164 1.52 6.77 -13.54
C GLU A 164 0.28 6.75 -14.43
N GLN A 165 -0.22 5.55 -14.80
CA GLN A 165 -1.41 5.38 -15.64
C GLN A 165 -2.67 5.97 -15.00
N GLU A 166 -2.79 5.88 -13.68
CA GLU A 166 -3.92 6.42 -12.92
C GLU A 166 -3.73 7.88 -12.46
N HIS A 167 -2.64 8.52 -12.92
CA HIS A 167 -2.30 9.90 -12.59
C HIS A 167 -2.22 10.18 -11.08
N ILE A 168 -1.72 9.20 -10.32
CA ILE A 168 -1.46 9.32 -8.90
C ILE A 168 -0.02 9.80 -8.71
N ARG A 169 0.16 10.94 -8.06
CA ARG A 169 1.50 11.43 -7.69
C ARG A 169 2.07 10.58 -6.56
N PHE A 170 3.32 10.19 -6.67
CA PHE A 170 3.99 9.35 -5.67
C PHE A 170 5.46 9.72 -5.55
N VAL A 171 6.06 9.27 -4.46
CA VAL A 171 7.51 9.30 -4.25
C VAL A 171 8.00 7.88 -3.96
N VAL A 172 9.21 7.57 -4.42
CA VAL A 172 9.80 6.23 -4.21
C VAL A 172 10.75 6.30 -3.03
N LEU A 173 10.49 5.45 -2.02
CA LEU A 173 11.43 5.15 -0.96
C LEU A 173 12.29 3.98 -1.42
N GLN A 174 13.54 4.28 -1.75
CA GLN A 174 14.48 3.35 -2.37
C GLN A 174 14.80 2.16 -1.46
N LYS A 175 15.07 1.00 -2.07
CA LYS A 175 15.36 -0.26 -1.38
C LYS A 175 16.65 -0.26 -0.56
N ASP A 176 17.59 0.61 -0.87
CA ASP A 176 18.88 0.79 -0.18
C ASP A 176 18.79 1.67 1.06
N VAL A 177 17.71 2.43 1.24
CA VAL A 177 17.42 3.15 2.47
C VAL A 177 16.94 2.16 3.53
N VAL A 178 17.87 1.55 4.26
CA VAL A 178 17.58 0.48 5.25
C VAL A 178 17.42 0.98 6.67
N CYS A 179 18.06 2.11 7.01
CA CYS A 179 17.99 2.72 8.33
C CYS A 179 16.59 3.28 8.57
N MET A 180 15.90 2.84 9.65
CA MET A 180 14.56 3.30 9.96
C MET A 180 14.47 4.81 10.16
N LYS A 181 15.48 5.40 10.80
CA LYS A 181 15.53 6.86 10.97
C LYS A 181 15.53 7.59 9.63
N GLU A 182 16.33 7.13 8.66
CA GLU A 182 16.38 7.73 7.32
C GLU A 182 15.07 7.56 6.58
N ARG A 183 14.39 6.41 6.74
CA ARG A 183 13.04 6.17 6.18
C ARG A 183 12.01 7.12 6.76
N LEU A 184 12.04 7.35 8.09
CA LEU A 184 11.16 8.32 8.76
C LEU A 184 11.46 9.75 8.30
N ASP A 185 12.73 10.15 8.30
CA ASP A 185 13.16 11.47 7.84
C ASP A 185 12.71 11.74 6.39
N PHE A 186 12.79 10.71 5.52
CA PHE A 186 12.29 10.79 4.15
C PHE A 186 10.78 11.08 4.11
N VAL A 187 9.96 10.32 4.87
CA VAL A 187 8.50 10.50 4.89
C VAL A 187 8.14 11.89 5.40
N VAL A 188 8.74 12.32 6.52
CA VAL A 188 8.52 13.64 7.12
C VAL A 188 8.89 14.76 6.16
N ALA A 189 10.05 14.66 5.50
CA ALA A 189 10.47 15.65 4.50
C ALA A 189 9.49 15.76 3.33
N LYS A 190 8.95 14.62 2.85
CA LYS A 190 7.94 14.62 1.77
C LYS A 190 6.60 15.18 2.24
N LEU A 191 6.20 14.91 3.47
CA LEU A 191 4.99 15.46 4.05
C LEU A 191 5.08 16.99 4.14
N ILE A 192 6.18 17.53 4.68
CA ILE A 192 6.43 18.98 4.78
C ILE A 192 6.46 19.63 3.38
N ALA A 193 7.10 18.98 2.40
CA ALA A 193 7.17 19.50 1.04
C ALA A 193 5.79 19.52 0.35
N TYR A 194 4.95 18.52 0.64
CA TYR A 194 3.59 18.44 0.08
C TYR A 194 2.67 19.57 0.58
N GLU A 195 2.91 20.09 1.78
CA GLU A 195 2.15 21.21 2.35
C GLU A 195 2.44 22.56 1.70
N ARG A 196 3.55 22.64 0.96
CA ARG A 196 4.01 23.89 0.32
C ARG A 196 3.58 24.01 -1.15
N LEU A 197 2.87 23.01 -1.69
CA LEU A 197 2.32 22.99 -3.04
C LEU A 197 0.82 23.26 -3.04
#